data_c3a6fb6ec3509685641ae8f9755e958d
#
_entry.id   c3a6fb6ec3509685641ae8f9755e958d
#
_cell.length_a   1.000
_cell.length_b   1.000
_cell.length_c   1.000
_cell.angle_alpha   90.00
_cell.angle_beta   90.00
_cell.angle_gamma   90.00
#
_symmetry.space_group_name_H-M   'P 1'
#
loop_
_entity.id
_entity.type
_entity.pdbx_description
1 polymer ?
#
loop_
_entity_poly.entity_id
_entity_poly.type
_entity_poly.pdbx_seq_one_letter_code
_entity_poly.pdbx_strand_id
1 'polypeptide(L)'
;MVVDTISDFLVSNNYTKKFIAIDYGLKHIGMAISDPSNIISVPYGTFTETLLFEKIIEIITNENVHGVVIGKPYHLDGSLSEMVNKVEIFAEKLEKIISCSILFIDERLSSKPYKSRKNSENINIHEKSACLILDDFLSLYRNSTSEK
;
A
#
# COMPACT_ATOMS: atom_id res chain seq x y z
N MET A 1 1.48 -9.99 9.60
CA MET A 1 2.17 -11.08 8.91
C MET A 1 2.28 -10.79 7.42
N VAL A 2 3.47 -10.94 6.88
CA VAL A 2 3.66 -10.77 5.43
C VAL A 2 3.13 -12.02 4.73
N VAL A 3 2.27 -11.82 3.73
CA VAL A 3 1.68 -12.92 2.95
C VAL A 3 2.06 -12.77 1.48
N ASP A 4 1.99 -13.86 0.73
CA ASP A 4 2.47 -13.91 -0.65
C ASP A 4 1.38 -13.76 -1.71
N THR A 5 0.13 -14.00 -1.36
CA THR A 5 -0.97 -13.99 -2.33
C THR A 5 -2.10 -13.10 -1.86
N ILE A 6 -2.87 -12.60 -2.83
CA ILE A 6 -4.07 -11.83 -2.53
C ILE A 6 -5.08 -12.68 -1.75
N SER A 7 -5.20 -13.96 -2.09
CA SER A 7 -6.12 -14.86 -1.37
C SER A 7 -5.79 -14.92 0.11
N ASP A 8 -4.52 -15.09 0.46
CA ASP A 8 -4.09 -15.12 1.86
C ASP A 8 -4.30 -13.76 2.53
N PHE A 9 -4.07 -12.69 1.78
CA PHE A 9 -4.25 -11.33 2.28
C PHE A 9 -5.71 -11.04 2.62
N LEU A 10 -6.64 -11.60 1.88
CA LEU A 10 -8.07 -11.33 2.04
C LEU A 10 -8.76 -12.29 3.03
N VAL A 11 -8.04 -13.21 3.64
CA VAL A 11 -8.62 -14.09 4.65
C VAL A 11 -9.26 -13.24 5.75
N SER A 12 -10.50 -13.57 6.10
CA SER A 12 -11.31 -12.87 7.11
C SER A 12 -11.71 -11.43 6.71
N ASN A 13 -11.54 -11.06 5.44
CA ASN A 13 -12.02 -9.77 4.97
C ASN A 13 -13.56 -9.76 4.98
N ASN A 14 -14.14 -8.73 5.59
CA ASN A 14 -15.60 -8.59 5.69
C ASN A 14 -16.16 -7.51 4.77
N TYR A 15 -15.36 -7.02 3.82
CA TYR A 15 -15.72 -6.02 2.81
C TYR A 15 -16.09 -4.64 3.36
N THR A 16 -16.14 -4.48 4.68
CA THR A 16 -16.34 -3.17 5.31
C THR A 16 -15.04 -2.51 5.70
N LYS A 17 -13.95 -3.24 5.61
CA LYS A 17 -12.63 -2.75 5.99
C LYS A 17 -11.88 -2.19 4.79
N LYS A 18 -11.11 -1.14 5.06
CA LYS A 18 -10.31 -0.48 4.04
C LYS A 18 -8.91 -1.08 3.93
N PHE A 19 -8.16 -0.59 2.97
CA PHE A 19 -6.77 -0.98 2.76
C PHE A 19 -5.89 0.25 2.78
N ILE A 20 -4.67 0.09 3.28
CA ILE A 20 -3.64 1.12 3.24
C ILE A 20 -2.57 0.67 2.25
N ALA A 21 -2.06 1.61 1.46
CA ALA A 21 -0.87 1.37 0.65
C ALA A 21 0.25 2.27 1.15
N ILE A 22 1.46 1.75 1.12
CA ILE A 22 2.66 2.45 1.55
C ILE A 22 3.68 2.45 0.42
N ASP A 23 4.21 3.62 0.10
CA ASP A 23 5.35 3.79 -0.78
C ASP A 23 6.54 4.15 0.10
N TYR A 24 7.43 3.19 0.31
CA TYR A 24 8.56 3.38 1.22
C TYR A 24 9.67 4.20 0.58
N GLY A 25 10.14 5.22 1.30
CA GLY A 25 11.32 5.98 0.95
C GLY A 25 12.17 6.20 2.19
N LEU A 26 13.45 6.46 2.01
CA LEU A 26 14.39 6.61 3.14
C LEU A 26 14.05 7.80 4.03
N LYS A 27 13.61 8.90 3.44
CA LYS A 27 13.28 10.12 4.16
C LYS A 27 11.78 10.31 4.33
N HIS A 28 11.03 9.92 3.32
CA HIS A 28 9.58 10.15 3.28
C HIS A 28 8.87 8.86 2.90
N ILE A 29 7.87 8.52 3.66
CA ILE A 29 7.03 7.36 3.39
C ILE A 29 5.63 7.89 3.07
N GLY A 30 5.17 7.63 1.84
CA GLY A 30 3.85 8.03 1.41
C GLY A 30 2.80 6.99 1.78
N MET A 31 1.61 7.46 2.14
CA MET A 31 0.50 6.58 2.49
C MET A 31 -0.75 7.00 1.75
N ALA A 32 -1.49 6.00 1.28
CA ALA A 32 -2.82 6.17 0.72
C ALA A 32 -3.77 5.21 1.42
N ILE A 33 -5.06 5.54 1.40
CA ILE A 33 -6.09 4.71 1.99
C ILE A 33 -7.23 4.57 0.99
N SER A 34 -7.92 3.43 1.00
CA SER A 34 -9.07 3.24 0.13
C SER A 34 -10.30 3.94 0.72
N ASP A 35 -11.22 4.31 -0.16
CA ASP A 35 -12.53 4.80 0.27
C ASP A 35 -13.35 3.66 0.92
N PRO A 36 -14.45 3.97 1.62
CA PRO A 36 -15.23 2.92 2.27
C PRO A 36 -15.74 1.82 1.35
N SER A 37 -15.89 2.11 0.07
CA SER A 37 -16.34 1.12 -0.93
C SER A 37 -15.20 0.34 -1.57
N ASN A 38 -13.96 0.66 -1.23
CA ASN A 38 -12.76 0.04 -1.81
C ASN A 38 -12.69 0.15 -3.32
N ILE A 39 -13.08 1.31 -3.85
CA ILE A 39 -13.07 1.59 -5.29
C ILE A 39 -11.92 2.50 -5.68
N ILE A 40 -11.67 3.56 -4.90
CA ILE A 40 -10.65 4.55 -5.21
C ILE A 40 -9.64 4.68 -4.07
N SER A 41 -8.45 5.14 -4.41
CA SER A 41 -7.44 5.50 -3.44
C SER A 41 -7.52 6.98 -3.11
N VAL A 42 -7.23 7.31 -1.86
CA VAL A 42 -7.23 8.68 -1.35
C VAL A 42 -5.87 8.90 -0.68
N PRO A 43 -5.18 10.01 -0.99
CA PRO A 43 -3.92 10.30 -0.28
C PRO A 43 -4.18 10.49 1.21
N TYR A 44 -3.32 9.92 2.04
CA TYR A 44 -3.51 9.98 3.48
C TYR A 44 -2.47 10.86 4.18
N GLY A 45 -1.21 10.74 3.79
CA GLY A 45 -0.16 11.55 4.39
C GLY A 45 1.24 11.09 4.00
N THR A 46 2.22 11.86 4.46
CA THR A 46 3.64 11.55 4.29
C THR A 46 4.28 11.55 5.67
N PHE A 47 5.07 10.54 5.95
CA PHE A 47 5.63 10.29 7.28
C PHE A 47 7.11 10.00 7.21
N THR A 48 7.83 10.29 8.29
CA THR A 48 9.11 9.65 8.56
C THR A 48 8.84 8.25 9.09
N GLU A 49 9.83 7.38 9.06
CA GLU A 49 9.66 6.01 9.57
C GLU A 49 9.27 6.03 11.06
N THR A 50 9.94 6.85 11.85
CA THR A 50 9.65 6.98 13.28
C THR A 50 8.21 7.41 13.52
N LEU A 51 7.76 8.44 12.82
CA LEU A 51 6.40 8.94 12.98
C LEU A 51 5.37 7.91 12.52
N LEU A 52 5.65 7.21 11.41
CA LEU A 52 4.74 6.17 10.93
C LEU A 52 4.56 5.09 11.98
N PHE A 53 5.65 4.60 12.58
CA PHE A 53 5.57 3.55 13.60
C PHE A 53 4.82 4.02 14.85
N GLU A 54 4.89 5.29 15.19
CA GLU A 54 4.14 5.83 16.30
C GLU A 54 2.64 5.92 16.04
N LYS A 55 2.25 6.11 14.77
CA LYS A 55 0.87 6.41 14.41
C LYS A 55 0.12 5.24 13.78
N ILE A 56 0.83 4.22 13.29
CA ILE A 56 0.20 3.21 12.43
C ILE A 56 -0.90 2.42 13.14
N ILE A 57 -0.72 2.08 14.41
CA ILE A 57 -1.73 1.31 15.15
C ILE A 57 -3.01 2.13 15.28
N GLU A 58 -2.89 3.41 15.61
CA GLU A 58 -4.03 4.31 15.71
C GLU A 58 -4.75 4.45 14.37
N ILE A 59 -3.99 4.61 13.28
CA ILE A 59 -4.56 4.73 11.94
C ILE A 59 -5.34 3.46 11.57
N ILE A 60 -4.74 2.29 11.78
CA ILE A 60 -5.38 1.01 11.47
C ILE A 60 -6.68 0.85 12.24
N THR A 61 -6.67 1.20 13.52
CA THR A 61 -7.84 1.08 14.38
C THR A 61 -8.93 2.08 13.99
N ASN A 62 -8.57 3.36 13.85
CA ASN A 62 -9.54 4.43 13.58
C ASN A 62 -10.15 4.33 12.18
N GLU A 63 -9.35 3.88 11.20
CA GLU A 63 -9.80 3.78 9.83
C GLU A 63 -10.37 2.41 9.48
N ASN A 64 -10.38 1.49 10.43
CA ASN A 64 -10.88 0.12 10.23
C ASN A 64 -10.19 -0.57 9.05
N VAL A 65 -8.87 -0.70 9.15
CA VAL A 65 -8.04 -1.22 8.07
C VAL A 65 -7.91 -2.74 8.15
N HIS A 66 -8.12 -3.41 7.01
CA HIS A 66 -7.96 -4.85 6.90
C HIS A 66 -6.49 -5.27 6.78
N GLY A 67 -5.75 -4.55 5.97
CA GLY A 67 -4.35 -4.88 5.72
C GLY A 67 -3.59 -3.77 5.01
N VAL A 68 -2.29 -3.97 4.88
CA VAL A 68 -1.36 -2.99 4.33
C VAL A 68 -0.69 -3.55 3.08
N VAL A 69 -0.70 -2.76 2.01
CA VAL A 69 -0.05 -3.10 0.74
C VAL A 69 1.21 -2.25 0.62
N ILE A 70 2.34 -2.87 0.31
CA ILE A 70 3.60 -2.15 0.16
C ILE A 70 4.16 -2.40 -1.24
N GLY A 71 4.56 -1.34 -1.94
CA GLY A 71 5.16 -1.47 -3.27
C GLY A 71 6.61 -1.95 -3.18
N LYS A 72 6.98 -2.90 -4.03
CA LYS A 72 8.37 -3.34 -4.19
C LYS A 72 8.94 -2.77 -5.48
N PRO A 73 10.00 -1.95 -5.41
CA PRO A 73 10.55 -1.28 -6.59
C PRO A 73 11.61 -2.14 -7.28
N TYR A 74 11.19 -3.18 -7.98
CA TYR A 74 12.12 -3.98 -8.80
C TYR A 74 12.57 -3.19 -10.03
N HIS A 75 13.74 -3.53 -10.57
CA HIS A 75 14.14 -3.03 -11.87
C HIS A 75 13.24 -3.63 -12.96
N LEU A 76 13.18 -2.97 -14.12
CA LEU A 76 12.33 -3.42 -15.23
C LEU A 76 12.67 -4.85 -15.69
N ASP A 77 13.93 -5.26 -15.57
CA ASP A 77 14.36 -6.60 -15.93
C ASP A 77 14.07 -7.65 -14.86
N GLY A 78 13.48 -7.26 -13.76
CA GLY A 78 13.14 -8.16 -12.66
C GLY A 78 14.23 -8.33 -11.62
N SER A 79 15.40 -7.72 -11.82
CA SER A 79 16.47 -7.82 -10.83
C SER A 79 16.15 -7.02 -9.57
N LEU A 80 16.78 -7.41 -8.47
CA LEU A 80 16.60 -6.73 -7.19
C LEU A 80 17.33 -5.37 -7.20
N SER A 81 16.63 -4.33 -6.78
CA SER A 81 17.25 -3.04 -6.51
C SER A 81 17.70 -2.99 -5.05
N GLU A 82 18.57 -2.05 -4.72
CA GLU A 82 18.97 -1.84 -3.31
C GLU A 82 17.76 -1.49 -2.45
N MET A 83 16.79 -0.81 -3.01
CA MET A 83 15.59 -0.41 -2.28
C MET A 83 14.71 -1.59 -1.90
N VAL A 84 14.72 -2.69 -2.66
CA VAL A 84 13.93 -3.88 -2.32
C VAL A 84 14.32 -4.42 -0.96
N ASN A 85 15.62 -4.51 -0.69
CA ASN A 85 16.11 -4.98 0.61
C ASN A 85 15.65 -4.06 1.75
N LYS A 86 15.69 -2.75 1.52
CA LYS A 86 15.25 -1.78 2.52
C LYS A 86 13.76 -1.85 2.77
N VAL A 87 12.97 -2.07 1.73
CA VAL A 87 11.52 -2.25 1.84
C VAL A 87 11.22 -3.51 2.63
N GLU A 88 11.92 -4.60 2.38
CA GLU A 88 11.72 -5.85 3.12
C GLU A 88 12.04 -5.70 4.60
N ILE A 89 13.14 -4.99 4.93
CA ILE A 89 13.50 -4.71 6.32
C ILE A 89 12.43 -3.86 7.00
N PHE A 90 11.94 -2.85 6.28
CA PHE A 90 10.85 -2.01 6.78
C PHE A 90 9.60 -2.85 7.07
N ALA A 91 9.23 -3.73 6.15
CA ALA A 91 8.06 -4.59 6.33
C ALA A 91 8.22 -5.55 7.52
N GLU A 92 9.43 -6.08 7.74
CA GLU A 92 9.70 -6.92 8.91
C GLU A 92 9.48 -6.16 10.22
N LYS A 93 9.94 -4.91 10.27
CA LYS A 93 9.71 -4.06 11.44
C LYS A 93 8.23 -3.76 11.62
N LEU A 94 7.54 -3.49 10.53
CA LEU A 94 6.12 -3.17 10.56
C LEU A 94 5.29 -4.35 11.03
N GLU A 95 5.58 -5.56 10.55
CA GLU A 95 4.79 -6.73 10.94
C GLU A 95 4.90 -7.07 12.43
N LYS A 96 5.95 -6.60 13.09
CA LYS A 96 6.10 -6.79 14.54
C LYS A 96 5.22 -5.81 15.33
N ILE A 97 4.77 -4.74 14.70
CA ILE A 97 4.00 -3.68 15.36
C ILE A 97 2.51 -3.85 15.11
N ILE A 98 2.12 -4.26 13.89
CA ILE A 98 0.72 -4.39 13.49
C ILE A 98 0.27 -5.84 13.50
N SER A 99 -1.04 -6.05 13.68
CA SER A 99 -1.61 -7.40 13.67
C SER A 99 -2.22 -7.79 12.33
N CYS A 100 -2.48 -6.82 11.45
CA CYS A 100 -3.05 -7.13 10.14
C CYS A 100 -1.98 -7.61 9.16
N SER A 101 -2.42 -8.20 8.04
CA SER A 101 -1.51 -8.76 7.04
C SER A 101 -0.88 -7.68 6.17
N ILE A 102 0.29 -8.00 5.63
CA ILE A 102 1.04 -7.15 4.70
C ILE A 102 1.19 -7.91 3.38
N LEU A 103 0.89 -7.25 2.29
CA LEU A 103 1.06 -7.79 0.93
C LEU A 103 1.98 -6.88 0.13
N PHE A 104 2.98 -7.46 -0.55
CA PHE A 104 3.82 -6.71 -1.48
C PHE A 104 3.20 -6.69 -2.86
N ILE A 105 3.29 -5.54 -3.52
CA ILE A 105 2.89 -5.35 -4.92
C ILE A 105 4.13 -4.95 -5.71
N ASP A 106 4.38 -5.63 -6.82
CA ASP A 106 5.49 -5.31 -7.72
C ASP A 106 5.16 -4.03 -8.49
N GLU A 107 5.90 -2.95 -8.22
CA GLU A 107 5.67 -1.65 -8.86
C GLU A 107 5.91 -1.65 -10.37
N ARG A 108 6.67 -2.62 -10.91
CA ARG A 108 6.87 -2.74 -12.35
C ARG A 108 5.57 -2.96 -13.10
N LEU A 109 4.57 -3.56 -12.42
CA LEU A 109 3.29 -3.88 -13.02
C LEU A 109 2.34 -2.69 -13.06
N SER A 110 2.72 -1.57 -12.45
CA SER A 110 1.93 -0.36 -12.49
C SER A 110 1.99 0.24 -13.89
N SER A 111 0.88 0.22 -14.59
CA SER A 111 0.81 0.64 -15.99
C SER A 111 0.24 2.03 -16.19
N LYS A 112 -0.21 2.69 -15.13
CA LYS A 112 -0.84 4.00 -15.25
C LYS A 112 0.14 5.12 -14.95
N PRO A 113 0.57 5.89 -15.96
CA PRO A 113 1.46 7.02 -15.69
C PRO A 113 0.72 8.11 -14.93
N TYR A 114 1.45 8.82 -14.12
CA TYR A 114 0.97 9.97 -13.36
C TYR A 114 0.21 10.98 -14.19
N LYS A 115 0.60 11.12 -15.46
CA LYS A 115 0.07 12.13 -16.36
C LYS A 115 -1.42 12.06 -16.59
N SER A 116 -2.06 10.96 -16.25
CA SER A 116 -3.51 10.81 -16.45
C SER A 116 -4.34 11.40 -15.30
N ARG A 117 -3.70 11.86 -14.24
CA ARG A 117 -4.41 12.41 -13.08
C ARG A 117 -4.24 13.93 -13.02
N LYS A 118 -5.05 14.62 -13.79
CA LYS A 118 -4.97 16.09 -13.92
C LYS A 118 -5.27 16.85 -12.64
N ASN A 119 -5.95 16.25 -11.68
CA ASN A 119 -6.37 16.91 -10.44
C ASN A 119 -5.40 16.69 -9.28
N SER A 120 -4.19 16.21 -9.55
CA SER A 120 -3.25 15.85 -8.50
C SER A 120 -2.17 16.89 -8.22
N GLU A 121 -2.34 18.12 -8.71
CA GLU A 121 -1.34 19.18 -8.58
C GLU A 121 -1.00 19.52 -7.13
N ASN A 122 -1.95 19.38 -6.22
CA ASN A 122 -1.78 19.69 -4.80
C ASN A 122 -1.42 18.48 -3.94
N ILE A 123 -1.22 17.31 -4.54
CA ILE A 123 -0.91 16.10 -3.81
C ILE A 123 0.60 15.91 -3.75
N ASN A 124 1.11 15.57 -2.57
CA ASN A 124 2.52 15.24 -2.38
C ASN A 124 2.90 14.05 -3.25
N ILE A 125 4.11 14.08 -3.85
CA ILE A 125 4.55 13.03 -4.77
C ILE A 125 4.60 11.65 -4.10
N HIS A 126 4.93 11.59 -2.81
CA HIS A 126 4.99 10.33 -2.08
C HIS A 126 3.60 9.73 -1.89
N GLU A 127 2.63 10.57 -1.60
CA GLU A 127 1.24 10.15 -1.48
C GLU A 127 0.67 9.71 -2.83
N LYS A 128 1.08 10.38 -3.92
CA LYS A 128 0.68 9.97 -5.28
C LYS A 128 1.18 8.58 -5.61
N SER A 129 2.44 8.29 -5.28
CA SER A 129 3.01 6.96 -5.52
C SER A 129 2.26 5.90 -4.72
N ALA A 130 1.92 6.20 -3.46
CA ALA A 130 1.12 5.29 -2.64
C ALA A 130 -0.27 5.07 -3.24
N CYS A 131 -0.89 6.12 -3.78
CA CYS A 131 -2.19 5.99 -4.47
C CYS A 131 -2.10 5.07 -5.68
N LEU A 132 -1.03 5.15 -6.47
CA LEU A 132 -0.85 4.27 -7.62
C LEU A 132 -0.73 2.80 -7.20
N ILE A 133 0.03 2.55 -6.14
CA ILE A 133 0.16 1.20 -5.57
C ILE A 133 -1.21 0.68 -5.14
N LEU A 134 -1.97 1.52 -4.46
CA LEU A 134 -3.29 1.12 -3.96
C LEU A 134 -4.28 0.91 -5.10
N ASP A 135 -4.26 1.75 -6.13
CA ASP A 135 -5.12 1.58 -7.30
C ASP A 135 -4.87 0.24 -7.98
N ASP A 136 -3.60 -0.15 -8.12
CA ASP A 136 -3.25 -1.45 -8.70
C ASP A 136 -3.80 -2.58 -7.85
N PHE A 137 -3.66 -2.49 -6.53
CA PHE A 137 -4.21 -3.49 -5.62
C PHE A 137 -5.75 -3.53 -5.71
N LEU A 138 -6.41 -2.38 -5.71
CA LEU A 138 -7.87 -2.33 -5.76
C LEU A 138 -8.42 -2.93 -7.05
N SER A 139 -7.71 -2.80 -8.17
CA SER A 139 -8.08 -3.46 -9.41
C SER A 139 -8.02 -4.98 -9.25
N LEU A 140 -6.97 -5.50 -8.65
CA LEU A 140 -6.83 -6.93 -8.38
C LEU A 140 -7.88 -7.41 -7.39
N TYR A 141 -8.18 -6.62 -6.38
CA TYR A 141 -9.19 -6.92 -5.37
C TYR A 141 -10.57 -7.05 -6.00
N ARG A 142 -10.95 -6.10 -6.87
CA ARG A 142 -12.25 -6.15 -7.55
C ARG A 142 -12.36 -7.37 -8.46
N ASN A 143 -11.28 -7.70 -9.18
CA ASN A 143 -11.27 -8.86 -10.06
C ASN A 143 -11.41 -10.16 -9.28
N SER A 144 -10.78 -10.26 -8.10
CA SER A 144 -10.87 -11.47 -7.29
C SER A 144 -12.24 -11.64 -6.62
N THR A 145 -12.95 -10.55 -6.33
CA THR A 145 -14.28 -10.60 -5.71
C THR A 145 -15.41 -10.74 -6.73
N SER A 146 -15.19 -10.31 -7.97
CA SER A 146 -16.23 -10.38 -9.02
C SER A 146 -16.41 -11.79 -9.58
N GLU A 147 -15.49 -12.71 -9.32
CA GLU A 147 -15.56 -14.10 -9.77
C GLU A 147 -16.40 -14.98 -8.84
N LYS A 148 -16.95 -14.40 -7.81
CA LYS A 148 -17.83 -15.08 -6.90
C LYS A 148 -19.28 -14.75 -7.23
#